data_c56d92c6dc46732a039f694a05790618
#
_entry.id   c56d92c6dc46732a039f694a05790618
#
_cell.length_a   1.000
_cell.length_b   1.000
_cell.length_c   1.000
_cell.angle_alpha   90.00
_cell.angle_beta   90.00
_cell.angle_gamma   90.00
#
_symmetry.space_group_name_H-M   'P 1'
#
loop_
_entity.id
_entity.type
_entity.pdbx_description
1 polymer ?
#
loop_
_entity_poly.entity_id
_entity_poly.type
_entity_poly.pdbx_seq_one_letter_code
_entity_poly.pdbx_strand_id
1 'polypeptide(L)'
;MPRPSKYAPELRERAVRMVFDHAHEHPSQWATIRSVAEKLGCTTEALRRWVRQAERDTGKRPGLTTTEREELKRLQREVVELKRANEILKKAAAFFAQAELDRRAK
;
A
#
# COMPACT_ATOMS: atom_id res chain seq x y z
N MET A 1 -12.42 2.71 5.18
CA MET A 1 -12.04 3.59 4.06
C MET A 1 -10.69 4.22 4.33
N PRO A 2 -9.76 4.09 3.42
CA PRO A 2 -8.51 4.82 3.58
C PRO A 2 -8.79 6.32 3.48
N ARG A 3 -8.17 7.09 4.33
CA ARG A 3 -8.29 8.54 4.26
C ARG A 3 -7.59 9.05 3.02
N PRO A 4 -8.19 9.98 2.26
CA PRO A 4 -7.47 10.63 1.18
C PRO A 4 -6.22 11.32 1.73
N SER A 5 -5.16 11.35 0.93
CA SER A 5 -3.94 12.04 1.32
C SER A 5 -4.25 13.52 1.54
N LYS A 6 -3.71 14.09 2.61
CA LYS A 6 -3.82 15.51 2.90
C LYS A 6 -3.14 16.38 1.84
N TYR A 7 -2.18 15.80 1.13
CA TYR A 7 -1.34 16.52 0.18
C TYR A 7 -1.58 16.02 -1.23
N ALA A 8 -1.57 16.93 -2.20
CA ALA A 8 -1.73 16.60 -3.61
C ALA A 8 -0.54 15.76 -4.10
N PRO A 9 -0.77 14.82 -5.03
CA PRO A 9 0.33 14.01 -5.59
C PRO A 9 1.46 14.86 -6.18
N GLU A 10 1.13 15.97 -6.83
CA GLU A 10 2.10 16.88 -7.42
C GLU A 10 3.02 17.49 -6.37
N LEU A 11 2.45 17.83 -5.21
CA LEU A 11 3.23 18.35 -4.09
C LEU A 11 4.20 17.31 -3.57
N ARG A 12 3.74 16.07 -3.43
CA ARG A 12 4.60 14.97 -2.97
C ARG A 12 5.78 14.73 -3.91
N GLU A 13 5.51 14.66 -5.20
CA GLU A 13 6.56 14.45 -6.21
C GLU A 13 7.57 15.58 -6.19
N ARG A 14 7.07 16.81 -6.12
CA ARG A 14 7.92 17.99 -6.06
C ARG A 14 8.81 18.00 -4.82
N ALA A 15 8.22 17.68 -3.67
CA ALA A 15 8.96 17.66 -2.40
C ALA A 15 10.07 16.61 -2.42
N VAL A 16 9.78 15.41 -2.89
CA VAL A 16 10.78 14.33 -3.01
C VAL A 16 11.89 14.73 -3.96
N ARG A 17 11.55 15.29 -5.11
CA ARG A 17 12.53 15.76 -6.09
C ARG A 17 13.45 16.82 -5.48
N MET A 18 12.89 17.76 -4.75
CA MET A 18 13.68 18.82 -4.08
C MET A 18 14.63 18.23 -3.07
N VAL A 19 14.22 17.21 -2.32
CA VAL A 19 15.12 16.55 -1.35
C VAL A 19 16.32 15.94 -2.07
N PHE A 20 16.11 15.22 -3.15
CA PHE A 20 17.22 14.61 -3.90
C PHE A 20 18.09 15.64 -4.59
N ASP A 21 17.52 16.69 -5.15
CA ASP A 21 18.25 17.73 -5.86
C ASP A 21 19.13 18.58 -4.93
N HIS A 22 18.67 18.80 -3.70
CA HIS A 22 19.36 19.65 -2.72
C HIS A 22 20.11 18.87 -1.62
N ALA A 23 20.21 17.54 -1.77
CA ALA A 23 20.87 16.70 -0.77
C ALA A 23 22.31 17.13 -0.46
N HIS A 24 23.03 17.62 -1.47
CA HIS A 24 24.42 18.04 -1.33
C HIS A 24 24.59 19.39 -0.59
N GLU A 25 23.53 20.15 -0.41
CA GLU A 25 23.54 21.45 0.25
C GLU A 25 23.44 21.35 1.77
N HIS A 26 23.16 20.16 2.29
CA HIS A 26 22.91 19.93 3.71
C HIS A 26 23.80 18.80 4.25
N PRO A 27 24.10 18.82 5.55
CA PRO A 27 25.00 17.82 6.14
C PRO A 27 24.37 16.43 6.25
N SER A 28 23.06 16.30 6.16
CA SER A 28 22.38 15.02 6.24
C SER A 28 21.07 15.04 5.46
N GLN A 29 20.56 13.86 5.13
CA GLN A 29 19.26 13.75 4.49
C GLN A 29 18.14 14.32 5.38
N TRP A 30 18.24 14.09 6.68
CA TRP A 30 17.28 14.64 7.64
C TRP A 30 17.22 16.17 7.58
N ALA A 31 18.39 16.82 7.53
CA ALA A 31 18.45 18.28 7.41
C ALA A 31 17.82 18.77 6.12
N THR A 32 18.04 18.06 5.02
CA THR A 32 17.41 18.36 3.73
C THR A 32 15.89 18.21 3.81
N ILE A 33 15.40 17.12 4.40
CA ILE A 33 13.97 16.87 4.55
C ILE A 33 13.32 17.97 5.38
N ARG A 34 13.93 18.37 6.48
CA ARG A 34 13.40 19.45 7.33
C ARG A 34 13.30 20.76 6.55
N SER A 35 14.33 21.10 5.82
CA SER A 35 14.37 22.35 5.05
C SER A 35 13.29 22.37 3.97
N VAL A 36 13.16 21.31 3.21
CA VAL A 36 12.16 21.20 2.13
C VAL A 36 10.75 21.19 2.71
N ALA A 37 10.52 20.43 3.77
CA ALA A 37 9.20 20.34 4.41
C ALA A 37 8.72 21.73 4.88
N GLU A 38 9.62 22.49 5.49
CA GLU A 38 9.32 23.84 5.94
C GLU A 38 8.92 24.76 4.77
N LYS A 39 9.66 24.68 3.67
CA LYS A 39 9.40 25.52 2.49
C LYS A 39 8.08 25.18 1.80
N LEU A 40 7.71 23.93 1.77
CA LEU A 40 6.51 23.46 1.06
C LEU A 40 5.28 23.32 1.95
N GLY A 41 5.44 23.51 3.26
CA GLY A 41 4.31 23.44 4.18
C GLY A 41 3.80 22.02 4.45
N CYS A 42 4.62 21.01 4.25
CA CYS A 42 4.29 19.64 4.66
C CYS A 42 5.04 19.27 5.93
N THR A 43 4.63 18.15 6.56
CA THR A 43 5.33 17.69 7.75
C THR A 43 6.61 16.94 7.38
N THR A 44 7.61 16.99 8.25
CA THR A 44 8.85 16.23 8.05
C THR A 44 8.58 14.73 8.03
N GLU A 45 7.63 14.26 8.84
CA GLU A 45 7.20 12.86 8.88
C GLU A 45 6.65 12.38 7.53
N ALA A 46 5.74 13.16 6.95
CA ALA A 46 5.16 12.84 5.66
C ALA A 46 6.22 12.81 4.57
N LEU A 47 7.07 13.84 4.52
CA LEU A 47 8.13 13.93 3.50
C LEU A 47 9.14 12.80 3.66
N ARG A 48 9.50 12.46 4.89
CA ARG A 48 10.40 11.33 5.15
C ARG A 48 9.82 10.03 4.59
N ARG A 49 8.54 9.76 4.80
CA ARG A 49 7.89 8.57 4.25
C ARG A 49 7.93 8.55 2.73
N TRP A 50 7.65 9.68 2.11
CA TRP A 50 7.67 9.79 0.65
C TRP A 50 9.07 9.55 0.08
N VAL A 51 10.09 10.13 0.73
CA VAL A 51 11.49 9.96 0.31
C VAL A 51 11.90 8.48 0.44
N ARG A 52 11.57 7.83 1.56
CA ARG A 52 11.88 6.41 1.75
C ARG A 52 11.21 5.53 0.70
N GLN A 53 9.95 5.82 0.37
CA GLN A 53 9.25 5.07 -0.66
C GLN A 53 9.88 5.29 -2.04
N ALA A 54 10.26 6.52 -2.37
CA ALA A 54 10.93 6.83 -3.62
C ALA A 54 12.27 6.10 -3.73
N GLU A 55 13.02 6.02 -2.63
CA GLU A 55 14.27 5.28 -2.58
C GLU A 55 14.07 3.78 -2.83
N ARG A 56 12.99 3.20 -2.27
CA ARG A 56 12.65 1.79 -2.53
C ARG A 56 12.25 1.59 -3.98
N ASP A 57 11.45 2.48 -4.54
CA ASP A 57 10.99 2.40 -5.93
C ASP A 57 12.14 2.47 -6.92
N THR A 58 13.21 3.16 -6.58
CA THR A 58 14.42 3.26 -7.43
C THR A 58 15.49 2.24 -7.08
N GLY A 59 15.25 1.35 -6.11
CA GLY A 59 16.19 0.32 -5.71
C GLY A 59 17.32 0.78 -4.80
N LYS A 60 17.31 2.04 -4.36
CA LYS A 60 18.34 2.57 -3.45
C LYS A 60 18.21 2.08 -2.03
N ARG A 61 17.05 1.54 -1.68
CA ARG A 61 16.75 1.05 -0.34
C ARG A 61 15.96 -0.26 -0.45
N PRO A 62 16.28 -1.28 0.37
CA PRO A 62 15.50 -2.51 0.36
C PRO A 62 14.08 -2.27 0.86
N GLY A 63 13.14 -3.02 0.31
CA GLY A 63 11.73 -2.94 0.67
C GLY A 63 10.85 -3.05 -0.55
N LEU A 64 9.55 -3.09 -0.33
CA LEU A 64 8.57 -3.21 -1.42
C LEU A 64 8.45 -1.89 -2.18
N THR A 65 8.45 -1.97 -3.50
CA THR A 65 8.11 -0.83 -4.34
C THR A 65 6.62 -0.52 -4.21
N THR A 66 6.21 0.66 -4.67
CA THR A 66 4.80 1.04 -4.68
C THR A 66 3.97 0.03 -5.47
N THR A 67 4.45 -0.37 -6.65
CA THR A 67 3.79 -1.35 -7.51
C THR A 67 3.64 -2.70 -6.81
N GLU A 68 4.71 -3.19 -6.17
CA GLU A 68 4.68 -4.45 -5.44
C GLU A 68 3.71 -4.39 -4.25
N ARG A 69 3.66 -3.27 -3.57
CA ARG A 69 2.76 -3.07 -2.43
C ARG A 69 1.30 -3.07 -2.87
N GLU A 70 0.99 -2.42 -3.99
CA GLU A 70 -0.35 -2.42 -4.58
C GLU A 70 -0.76 -3.83 -4.99
N GLU A 71 0.15 -4.57 -5.61
CA GLU A 71 -0.07 -5.96 -6.01
C GLU A 71 -0.33 -6.85 -4.80
N LEU A 72 0.43 -6.68 -3.74
CA LEU A 72 0.23 -7.42 -2.50
C LEU A 72 -1.16 -7.16 -1.92
N LYS A 73 -1.59 -5.92 -1.88
CA LYS A 73 -2.93 -5.56 -1.39
C LYS A 73 -4.03 -6.18 -2.26
N ARG A 74 -3.84 -6.17 -3.57
CA ARG A 74 -4.78 -6.77 -4.51
C ARG A 74 -4.91 -8.27 -4.26
N LEU A 75 -3.78 -8.96 -4.12
CA LEU A 75 -3.74 -10.39 -3.87
C LEU A 75 -4.35 -10.75 -2.51
N GLN A 76 -4.11 -9.95 -1.48
CA GLN A 76 -4.69 -10.16 -0.17
C GLN A 76 -6.23 -10.08 -0.21
N ARG A 77 -6.77 -9.10 -0.94
CA ARG A 77 -8.22 -8.98 -1.13
C ARG A 77 -8.77 -10.18 -1.90
N GLU A 78 -8.08 -10.59 -2.95
CA GLU A 78 -8.47 -11.75 -3.76
C GLU A 78 -8.51 -13.03 -2.92
N VAL A 79 -7.51 -13.23 -2.05
CA VAL A 79 -7.48 -14.38 -1.15
C VAL A 79 -8.69 -14.38 -0.21
N VAL A 80 -9.04 -13.23 0.36
CA VAL A 80 -10.21 -13.13 1.24
C VAL A 80 -11.50 -13.48 0.49
N GLU A 81 -11.65 -12.98 -0.73
CA GLU A 81 -12.84 -13.27 -1.55
C GLU A 81 -12.92 -14.75 -1.95
N LEU A 82 -11.79 -15.34 -2.32
CA LEU A 82 -11.74 -16.75 -2.67
C LEU A 82 -12.04 -17.65 -1.48
N LYS A 83 -11.53 -17.31 -0.30
CA LYS A 83 -11.85 -18.05 0.93
C LYS A 83 -13.35 -18.00 1.23
N ARG A 84 -13.95 -16.83 1.06
CA ARG A 84 -15.39 -16.65 1.27
C ARG A 84 -16.20 -17.48 0.28
N ALA A 85 -15.85 -17.41 -1.00
CA ALA A 85 -16.51 -18.21 -2.05
C ALA A 85 -16.36 -19.70 -1.77
N ASN A 86 -15.18 -20.13 -1.34
CA ASN A 86 -14.91 -21.52 -1.00
C ASN A 86 -15.79 -22.00 0.17
N GLU A 87 -15.94 -21.17 1.20
CA GLU A 87 -16.82 -21.49 2.33
C GLU A 87 -18.28 -21.62 1.91
N ILE A 88 -18.75 -20.74 1.05
CA ILE A 88 -20.11 -20.80 0.52
C ILE A 88 -20.30 -22.08 -0.29
N LEU A 89 -19.34 -22.43 -1.14
CA LEU A 89 -19.41 -23.65 -1.95
C LEU A 89 -19.41 -24.92 -1.08
N LYS A 90 -18.60 -24.93 -0.02
CA LYS A 90 -18.58 -26.07 0.92
C LYS A 90 -19.93 -26.24 1.61
N LYS A 91 -20.54 -25.15 2.06
CA LYS A 91 -21.85 -25.19 2.71
C LYS A 91 -22.93 -25.62 1.74
N ALA A 92 -22.89 -25.13 0.50
CA ALA A 92 -23.85 -25.56 -0.53
C ALA A 92 -23.68 -27.03 -0.87
N ALA A 93 -22.43 -27.51 -0.98
CA ALA A 93 -22.17 -28.93 -1.25
C ALA A 93 -22.71 -29.84 -0.15
N ALA A 94 -22.51 -29.44 1.10
CA ALA A 94 -23.02 -30.18 2.27
C ALA A 94 -24.54 -30.20 2.27
N PHE A 95 -25.17 -29.06 1.96
CA PHE A 95 -26.63 -28.97 1.87
C PHE A 95 -27.18 -29.90 0.78
N PHE A 96 -26.58 -29.87 -0.40
CA PHE A 96 -27.03 -30.72 -1.52
C PHE A 96 -26.81 -32.22 -1.24
N ALA A 97 -25.70 -32.55 -0.60
CA ALA A 97 -25.42 -33.93 -0.18
C ALA A 97 -26.48 -34.42 0.81
N GLN A 98 -26.85 -33.60 1.80
CA GLN A 98 -27.88 -33.95 2.78
C GLN A 98 -29.26 -34.10 2.12
N ALA A 99 -29.61 -33.19 1.21
CA ALA A 99 -30.87 -33.25 0.47
C ALA A 99 -30.98 -34.54 -0.37
N GLU A 100 -29.88 -34.96 -0.97
CA GLU A 100 -29.82 -36.20 -1.74
C GLU A 100 -30.03 -37.43 -0.85
N LEU A 101 -29.40 -37.46 0.31
CA LEU A 101 -29.57 -38.53 1.29
C LEU A 101 -31.02 -38.59 1.78
N ASP A 102 -31.63 -37.46 2.10
CA ASP A 102 -33.01 -37.38 2.56
C ASP A 102 -33.97 -37.88 1.48
N ARG A 103 -33.70 -37.56 0.23
CA ARG A 103 -34.52 -38.04 -0.92
C ARG A 103 -34.43 -39.55 -1.08
N ARG A 104 -33.25 -40.14 -0.86
CA ARG A 104 -33.06 -41.60 -0.98
C ARG A 104 -33.62 -42.40 0.17
N ALA A 105 -33.77 -41.77 1.33
CA ALA A 105 -34.22 -42.40 2.55
C ALA A 105 -35.72 -42.83 2.50
N LYS A 106 -36.47 -42.39 1.52
CA LYS A 106 -37.90 -42.76 1.37
C LYS A 106 -38.08 -44.14 0.73
#